data_bb66284732f64620da6b267140e09fda
#
_entry.id   bb66284732f64620da6b267140e09fda
#
_cell.length_a   1.000
_cell.length_b   1.000
_cell.length_c   1.000
_cell.angle_alpha   90.00
_cell.angle_beta   90.00
_cell.angle_gamma   90.00
#
_symmetry.space_group_name_H-M   'P 1'
#
loop_
_entity.id
_entity.type
_entity.pdbx_description
1 polymer ?
#
loop_
_entity_poly.entity_id
_entity_poly.type
_entity_poly.pdbx_seq_one_letter_code
_entity_poly.pdbx_strand_id
1 'polypeptide(L)'
;MRLSYAELKKKIAGIIPNDIDYEIDLEAGSISVITKQPERFVSSTDNLTVKIAKQVKRRIVIRPHPDILSSEKEVHDAVNDIIPSEAEIRKIWLDPALSEVILECDNPSDAVGPKGANIQSLRDKIGWLVKVVRAPSIESRTQHDIRRYRKEMSDERKSLLRKFGTRIYRTKRPGEPWVRITALGSYREVGRAMHLITTNESKVLVDCGAKPTSNKNEVQPFFSAPELMPLDNLDAIVITHAHVDHIAMLPVLFRYGYRGPVYCTPPTRDLMTLLQIDYVKVSQAEGNEPPYSKADIQECIKHVVDVNWGEKTDIAPDIKMTMENAGHILGSSSVYMNIGEGNDEHKILFSGDIKYEKSWLFDAATVRFPKVDTLVVESTYGGPQDIQPTRDAASHELQEMIIDVIGRGG
;
A
#
# COMPACT_ATOMS: atom_id res chain seq x y z
N MET A 1 15.99 17.65 9.09
CA MET A 1 15.00 18.64 9.56
C MET A 1 13.75 18.51 8.69
N ARG A 2 12.62 18.28 9.32
CA ARG A 2 11.33 18.15 8.62
C ARG A 2 10.91 19.53 8.09
N LEU A 3 10.51 19.57 6.83
CA LEU A 3 10.06 20.78 6.16
C LEU A 3 8.53 20.82 6.14
N SER A 4 7.95 21.96 6.43
CA SER A 4 6.54 22.24 6.19
C SER A 4 6.27 22.32 4.68
N TYR A 5 5.00 22.25 4.27
CA TYR A 5 4.64 22.34 2.85
C TYR A 5 5.12 23.66 2.22
N ALA A 6 5.06 24.78 2.95
CA ALA A 6 5.54 26.06 2.46
C ALA A 6 7.05 26.07 2.21
N GLU A 7 7.83 25.48 3.13
CA GLU A 7 9.29 25.37 2.99
C GLU A 7 9.67 24.40 1.86
N LEU A 8 8.91 23.30 1.67
CA LEU A 8 9.08 22.40 0.54
C LEU A 8 8.86 23.12 -0.78
N LYS A 9 7.76 23.87 -0.93
CA LYS A 9 7.50 24.70 -2.12
C LYS A 9 8.65 25.66 -2.41
N LYS A 10 9.12 26.38 -1.41
CA LYS A 10 10.23 27.34 -1.58
C LYS A 10 11.52 26.66 -2.03
N LYS A 11 11.84 25.49 -1.47
CA LYS A 11 13.03 24.73 -1.88
C LYS A 11 12.91 24.19 -3.30
N ILE A 12 11.75 23.66 -3.67
CA ILE A 12 11.51 23.16 -5.03
C ILE A 12 11.58 24.29 -6.04
N ALA A 13 10.94 25.42 -5.75
CA ALA A 13 11.01 26.63 -6.60
C ALA A 13 12.44 27.15 -6.82
N GLY A 14 13.33 26.99 -5.87
CA GLY A 14 14.75 27.35 -6.02
C GLY A 14 15.59 26.41 -6.90
N ILE A 15 15.03 25.28 -7.35
CA ILE A 15 15.71 24.29 -8.17
C ILE A 15 15.19 24.30 -9.60
N ILE A 16 13.88 24.51 -9.77
CA ILE A 16 13.24 24.50 -11.09
C ILE A 16 13.59 25.80 -11.83
N PRO A 17 14.07 25.74 -13.07
CA PRO A 17 14.34 26.92 -13.90
C PRO A 17 13.09 27.81 -14.06
N ASN A 18 13.30 29.14 -14.11
CA ASN A 18 12.20 30.11 -14.19
C ASN A 18 11.41 30.07 -15.51
N ASP A 19 11.94 29.43 -16.55
CA ASP A 19 11.31 29.25 -17.86
C ASP A 19 10.39 28.02 -17.94
N ILE A 20 10.29 27.25 -16.85
CA ILE A 20 9.37 26.10 -16.74
C ILE A 20 8.14 26.54 -15.96
N ASP A 21 6.95 26.37 -16.58
CA ASP A 21 5.68 26.53 -15.87
C ASP A 21 5.32 25.23 -15.13
N TYR A 22 4.98 25.34 -13.85
CA TYR A 22 4.67 24.20 -13.01
C TYR A 22 3.78 24.56 -11.82
N GLU A 23 3.05 23.55 -11.37
CA GLU A 23 2.32 23.58 -10.10
C GLU A 23 2.85 22.50 -9.16
N ILE A 24 2.81 22.76 -7.85
CA ILE A 24 3.18 21.79 -6.82
C ILE A 24 1.93 21.38 -6.06
N ASP A 25 1.66 20.08 -6.03
CA ASP A 25 0.56 19.48 -5.28
C ASP A 25 1.06 18.36 -4.36
N LEU A 26 0.19 17.88 -3.47
CA LEU A 26 0.47 16.80 -2.54
C LEU A 26 -0.33 15.56 -2.94
N GLU A 27 0.34 14.40 -2.90
CA GLU A 27 -0.28 13.10 -3.13
C GLU A 27 0.11 12.14 -2.00
N ALA A 28 -0.63 12.20 -0.88
CA ALA A 28 -0.27 11.52 0.35
C ALA A 28 1.20 11.82 0.73
N GLY A 29 2.07 10.81 0.86
CA GLY A 29 3.49 10.98 1.19
C GLY A 29 4.37 11.50 0.05
N SER A 30 3.83 11.67 -1.17
CA SER A 30 4.57 12.14 -2.34
C SER A 30 4.25 13.61 -2.65
N ILE A 31 5.18 14.27 -3.32
CA ILE A 31 4.99 15.64 -3.84
C ILE A 31 4.90 15.52 -5.35
N SER A 32 3.81 15.99 -5.95
CA SER A 32 3.67 16.05 -7.40
C SER A 32 4.06 17.42 -7.94
N VAL A 33 4.80 17.41 -9.04
CA VAL A 33 5.08 18.60 -9.87
C VAL A 33 4.32 18.42 -11.16
N ILE A 34 3.31 19.25 -11.38
CA ILE A 34 2.44 19.23 -12.55
C ILE A 34 3.00 20.23 -13.56
N THR A 35 3.28 19.80 -14.80
CA THR A 35 3.92 20.68 -15.80
C THR A 35 3.51 20.30 -17.24
N LYS A 36 3.61 21.29 -18.14
CA LYS A 36 3.45 21.07 -19.59
C LYS A 36 4.73 20.58 -20.28
N GLN A 37 5.86 20.50 -19.52
CA GLN A 37 7.18 20.11 -20.01
C GLN A 37 7.79 18.98 -19.17
N PRO A 38 7.09 17.82 -19.02
CA PRO A 38 7.55 16.73 -18.15
C PRO A 38 8.90 16.14 -18.58
N GLU A 39 9.24 16.16 -19.85
CA GLU A 39 10.51 15.68 -20.42
C GLU A 39 11.72 16.42 -19.84
N ARG A 40 11.60 17.69 -19.49
CA ARG A 40 12.67 18.49 -18.88
C ARG A 40 13.03 18.03 -17.46
N PHE A 41 12.14 17.29 -16.79
CA PHE A 41 12.38 16.77 -15.45
C PHE A 41 13.08 15.42 -15.45
N VAL A 42 13.03 14.66 -16.55
CA VAL A 42 13.51 13.27 -16.66
C VAL A 42 14.71 13.13 -17.60
N SER A 43 15.28 14.24 -18.06
CA SER A 43 16.45 14.26 -18.98
C SER A 43 17.62 13.45 -18.42
N SER A 44 18.31 12.71 -19.30
CA SER A 44 19.48 11.90 -18.94
C SER A 44 20.70 12.73 -18.49
N THR A 45 20.82 13.97 -18.95
CA THR A 45 21.95 14.87 -18.65
C THR A 45 21.71 15.75 -17.44
N ASP A 46 20.47 16.15 -17.17
CA ASP A 46 20.11 17.00 -16.05
C ASP A 46 18.76 16.58 -15.45
N ASN A 47 18.77 15.52 -14.65
CA ASN A 47 17.54 14.98 -14.05
C ASN A 47 17.07 15.85 -12.89
N LEU A 48 16.20 16.83 -13.17
CA LEU A 48 15.61 17.74 -12.17
C LEU A 48 14.84 16.96 -11.09
N THR A 49 14.15 15.88 -11.45
CA THR A 49 13.41 15.04 -10.48
C THR A 49 14.36 14.51 -9.40
N VAL A 50 15.53 14.02 -9.79
CA VAL A 50 16.53 13.50 -8.85
C VAL A 50 17.14 14.61 -8.01
N LYS A 51 17.41 15.78 -8.60
CA LYS A 51 17.92 16.95 -7.87
C LYS A 51 16.93 17.42 -6.81
N ILE A 52 15.66 17.56 -7.18
CA ILE A 52 14.58 17.95 -6.26
C ILE A 52 14.47 16.91 -5.15
N ALA A 53 14.35 15.62 -5.48
CA ALA A 53 14.19 14.54 -4.51
C ALA A 53 15.34 14.49 -3.49
N LYS A 54 16.60 14.66 -3.94
CA LYS A 54 17.77 14.73 -3.06
C LYS A 54 17.72 15.92 -2.12
N GLN A 55 17.31 17.10 -2.62
CA GLN A 55 17.29 18.34 -1.84
C GLN A 55 16.16 18.35 -0.80
N VAL A 56 14.98 17.87 -1.15
CA VAL A 56 13.82 17.83 -0.24
C VAL A 56 13.73 16.54 0.56
N LYS A 57 14.47 15.50 0.16
CA LYS A 57 14.46 14.15 0.76
C LYS A 57 13.05 13.56 0.83
N ARG A 58 12.28 13.75 -0.25
CA ARG A 58 10.91 13.26 -0.42
C ARG A 58 10.74 12.67 -1.81
N ARG A 59 9.73 11.81 -1.95
CA ARG A 59 9.35 11.25 -3.25
C ARG A 59 8.73 12.34 -4.10
N ILE A 60 9.23 12.48 -5.33
CA ILE A 60 8.72 13.43 -6.33
C ILE A 60 8.08 12.64 -7.46
N VAL A 61 6.88 13.03 -7.84
CA VAL A 61 6.16 12.51 -9.00
C VAL A 61 5.97 13.63 -10.00
N ILE A 62 6.43 13.44 -11.23
CA ILE A 62 6.20 14.41 -12.30
C ILE A 62 4.90 14.03 -12.99
N ARG A 63 3.94 14.95 -12.97
CA ARG A 63 2.64 14.77 -13.62
C ARG A 63 2.51 15.69 -14.83
N PRO A 64 2.20 15.14 -15.98
CA PRO A 64 1.83 15.93 -17.14
C PRO A 64 0.57 16.77 -16.86
N HIS A 65 0.59 18.02 -17.31
CA HIS A 65 -0.57 18.90 -17.20
C HIS A 65 -1.74 18.36 -18.07
N PRO A 66 -3.00 18.44 -17.64
CA PRO A 66 -4.14 17.95 -18.42
C PRO A 66 -4.22 18.47 -19.86
N ASP A 67 -3.76 19.70 -20.12
CA ASP A 67 -3.80 20.33 -21.45
C ASP A 67 -2.92 19.63 -22.51
N ILE A 68 -1.94 18.81 -22.10
CA ILE A 68 -1.03 18.15 -23.06
C ILE A 68 -1.34 16.66 -23.23
N LEU A 69 -2.37 16.16 -22.58
CA LEU A 69 -2.73 14.74 -22.65
C LEU A 69 -3.38 14.42 -23.99
N SER A 70 -2.89 13.40 -24.68
CA SER A 70 -3.53 12.86 -25.88
C SER A 70 -4.92 12.27 -25.55
N SER A 71 -5.79 12.27 -26.53
CA SER A 71 -7.12 11.66 -26.44
C SER A 71 -7.02 10.13 -26.23
N GLU A 72 -8.09 9.51 -25.74
CA GLU A 72 -8.15 8.05 -25.54
C GLU A 72 -7.84 7.29 -26.83
N LYS A 73 -8.33 7.76 -27.98
CA LYS A 73 -8.03 7.14 -29.29
C LYS A 73 -6.55 7.20 -29.62
N GLU A 74 -5.92 8.36 -29.46
CA GLU A 74 -4.47 8.52 -29.72
C GLU A 74 -3.62 7.68 -28.78
N VAL A 75 -4.06 7.50 -27.53
CA VAL A 75 -3.40 6.58 -26.58
C VAL A 75 -3.48 5.14 -27.07
N HIS A 76 -4.65 4.67 -27.52
CA HIS A 76 -4.80 3.32 -28.05
C HIS A 76 -3.95 3.12 -29.34
N ASP A 77 -3.96 4.07 -30.24
CA ASP A 77 -3.17 4.01 -31.47
C ASP A 77 -1.65 3.97 -31.14
N ALA A 78 -1.20 4.80 -30.21
CA ALA A 78 0.20 4.85 -29.81
C ALA A 78 0.65 3.57 -29.07
N VAL A 79 -0.21 2.97 -28.26
CA VAL A 79 0.09 1.68 -27.59
C VAL A 79 0.28 0.59 -28.64
N ASN A 80 -0.60 0.51 -29.64
CA ASN A 80 -0.49 -0.49 -30.72
C ASN A 80 0.76 -0.29 -31.59
N ASP A 81 1.21 0.96 -31.78
CA ASP A 81 2.40 1.29 -32.58
C ASP A 81 3.71 0.99 -31.86
N ILE A 82 3.78 1.24 -30.54
CA ILE A 82 5.04 1.27 -29.77
C ILE A 82 5.24 0.00 -28.95
N ILE A 83 4.16 -0.55 -28.36
CA ILE A 83 4.27 -1.71 -27.49
C ILE A 83 4.26 -2.98 -28.34
N PRO A 84 5.28 -3.85 -28.20
CA PRO A 84 5.32 -5.11 -28.96
C PRO A 84 4.12 -6.00 -28.65
N SER A 85 3.65 -6.77 -29.66
CA SER A 85 2.55 -7.72 -29.53
C SER A 85 2.80 -8.78 -28.45
N GLU A 86 4.07 -9.14 -28.22
CA GLU A 86 4.54 -10.09 -27.22
C GLU A 86 4.22 -9.65 -25.78
N ALA A 87 3.99 -8.35 -25.58
CA ALA A 87 3.54 -7.81 -24.29
C ALA A 87 2.12 -8.28 -23.92
N GLU A 88 1.29 -8.64 -24.93
CA GLU A 88 -0.10 -9.12 -24.76
C GLU A 88 -0.92 -8.15 -23.89
N ILE A 89 -1.10 -6.91 -24.38
CA ILE A 89 -1.92 -5.91 -23.69
C ILE A 89 -3.37 -6.38 -23.64
N ARG A 90 -3.90 -6.61 -22.46
CA ARG A 90 -5.29 -7.01 -22.25
C ARG A 90 -6.24 -5.84 -22.04
N LYS A 91 -5.79 -4.81 -21.31
CA LYS A 91 -6.61 -3.61 -21.01
C LYS A 91 -5.76 -2.37 -20.90
N ILE A 92 -6.34 -1.25 -21.30
CA ILE A 92 -5.77 0.10 -21.15
C ILE A 92 -6.75 0.89 -20.27
N TRP A 93 -6.27 1.39 -19.14
CA TRP A 93 -7.05 2.20 -18.23
C TRP A 93 -6.51 3.62 -18.21
N LEU A 94 -7.36 4.62 -18.48
CA LEU A 94 -7.01 6.03 -18.38
C LEU A 94 -7.54 6.60 -17.07
N ASP A 95 -6.69 7.34 -16.36
CA ASP A 95 -7.04 8.11 -15.17
C ASP A 95 -6.69 9.58 -15.41
N PRO A 96 -7.62 10.38 -15.96
CA PRO A 96 -7.37 11.78 -16.30
C PRO A 96 -7.06 12.65 -15.08
N ALA A 97 -7.66 12.36 -13.92
CA ALA A 97 -7.44 13.14 -12.70
C ALA A 97 -5.99 13.03 -12.20
N LEU A 98 -5.35 11.87 -12.41
CA LEU A 98 -3.95 11.65 -12.07
C LEU A 98 -3.01 11.71 -13.29
N SER A 99 -3.52 12.03 -14.49
CA SER A 99 -2.76 12.02 -15.75
C SER A 99 -2.04 10.69 -15.99
N GLU A 100 -2.67 9.55 -15.65
CA GLU A 100 -2.07 8.22 -15.71
C GLU A 100 -2.76 7.31 -16.72
N VAL A 101 -1.94 6.55 -17.47
CA VAL A 101 -2.37 5.40 -18.27
C VAL A 101 -1.81 4.14 -17.63
N ILE A 102 -2.67 3.15 -17.38
CA ILE A 102 -2.27 1.86 -16.84
C ILE A 102 -2.45 0.81 -17.93
N LEU A 103 -1.34 0.19 -18.35
CA LEU A 103 -1.31 -0.92 -19.28
C LEU A 103 -1.34 -2.23 -18.50
N GLU A 104 -2.41 -2.98 -18.65
CA GLU A 104 -2.57 -4.31 -18.09
C GLU A 104 -2.17 -5.35 -19.15
N CYS A 105 -1.13 -6.14 -18.88
CA CYS A 105 -0.53 -7.05 -19.86
C CYS A 105 -0.03 -8.35 -19.22
N ASP A 106 0.12 -9.38 -20.03
CA ASP A 106 0.62 -10.68 -19.57
C ASP A 106 2.14 -10.63 -19.34
N ASN A 107 2.86 -9.92 -20.22
CA ASN A 107 4.32 -9.81 -20.21
C ASN A 107 4.79 -8.37 -19.95
N PRO A 108 4.82 -7.90 -18.67
CA PRO A 108 5.21 -6.53 -18.32
C PRO A 108 6.62 -6.14 -18.78
N SER A 109 7.57 -7.08 -18.82
CA SER A 109 8.92 -6.84 -19.27
C SER A 109 8.99 -6.40 -20.73
N ASP A 110 8.17 -7.02 -21.59
CA ASP A 110 8.12 -6.70 -23.02
C ASP A 110 7.40 -5.37 -23.26
N ALA A 111 6.36 -5.07 -22.46
CA ALA A 111 5.72 -3.75 -22.47
C ALA A 111 6.69 -2.64 -22.05
N VAL A 112 7.51 -2.87 -21.03
CA VAL A 112 8.50 -1.88 -20.54
C VAL A 112 9.64 -1.71 -21.53
N GLY A 113 10.08 -2.80 -22.14
CA GLY A 113 11.20 -2.83 -23.09
C GLY A 113 12.58 -2.64 -22.44
N PRO A 114 13.66 -2.77 -23.21
CA PRO A 114 15.02 -2.65 -22.72
C PRO A 114 15.26 -1.29 -22.03
N LYS A 115 15.67 -1.32 -20.76
CA LYS A 115 15.89 -0.11 -19.93
C LYS A 115 14.69 0.87 -19.89
N GLY A 116 13.48 0.38 -20.15
CA GLY A 116 12.26 1.21 -20.14
C GLY A 116 12.01 1.99 -21.44
N ALA A 117 12.66 1.63 -22.54
CA ALA A 117 12.61 2.37 -23.79
C ALA A 117 11.19 2.49 -24.37
N ASN A 118 10.39 1.41 -24.35
CA ASN A 118 9.03 1.43 -24.88
C ASN A 118 8.14 2.40 -24.09
N ILE A 119 8.22 2.35 -22.77
CA ILE A 119 7.43 3.23 -21.89
C ILE A 119 7.86 4.69 -22.04
N GLN A 120 9.16 4.96 -22.20
CA GLN A 120 9.64 6.31 -22.43
C GLN A 120 9.11 6.86 -23.76
N SER A 121 9.25 6.09 -24.87
CA SER A 121 8.73 6.47 -26.18
C SER A 121 7.22 6.69 -26.16
N LEU A 122 6.48 5.83 -25.44
CA LEU A 122 5.05 5.98 -25.29
C LEU A 122 4.68 7.26 -24.54
N ARG A 123 5.35 7.55 -23.39
CA ARG A 123 5.15 8.79 -22.63
C ARG A 123 5.40 10.03 -23.47
N ASP A 124 6.49 10.04 -24.23
CA ASP A 124 6.88 11.18 -25.08
C ASP A 124 5.83 11.41 -26.20
N LYS A 125 5.21 10.34 -26.69
CA LYS A 125 4.21 10.42 -27.75
C LYS A 125 2.83 10.86 -27.24
N ILE A 126 2.37 10.34 -26.08
CA ILE A 126 1.00 10.57 -25.62
C ILE A 126 0.86 11.65 -24.53
N GLY A 127 1.96 12.07 -23.92
CA GLY A 127 1.97 13.05 -22.83
C GLY A 127 1.39 12.54 -21.49
N TRP A 128 1.18 11.24 -21.31
CA TRP A 128 0.64 10.65 -20.09
C TRP A 128 1.73 9.98 -19.25
N LEU A 129 1.53 9.90 -17.93
CA LEU A 129 2.33 9.04 -17.07
C LEU A 129 1.88 7.57 -17.27
N VAL A 130 2.77 6.73 -17.78
CA VAL A 130 2.44 5.33 -18.10
C VAL A 130 2.91 4.41 -16.98
N LYS A 131 2.00 3.55 -16.50
CA LYS A 131 2.24 2.44 -15.58
C LYS A 131 1.96 1.11 -16.26
N VAL A 132 2.77 0.11 -15.99
CA VAL A 132 2.57 -1.26 -16.48
C VAL A 132 2.26 -2.14 -15.30
N VAL A 133 1.22 -2.94 -15.41
CA VAL A 133 0.81 -3.93 -14.40
C VAL A 133 0.59 -5.28 -15.07
N ARG A 134 0.92 -6.35 -14.34
CA ARG A 134 0.64 -7.70 -14.83
C ARG A 134 -0.87 -7.95 -14.80
N ALA A 135 -1.38 -8.53 -15.89
CA ALA A 135 -2.73 -9.06 -15.93
C ALA A 135 -2.83 -10.28 -15.02
N PRO A 136 -3.96 -10.51 -14.35
CA PRO A 136 -4.16 -11.75 -13.59
C PRO A 136 -4.20 -12.94 -14.54
N SER A 137 -3.52 -14.04 -14.19
CA SER A 137 -3.49 -15.27 -14.98
C SER A 137 -4.89 -15.86 -15.20
N ILE A 138 -5.79 -15.64 -14.24
CA ILE A 138 -7.21 -15.98 -14.31
C ILE A 138 -8.00 -14.69 -14.12
N GLU A 139 -8.97 -14.40 -14.97
CA GLU A 139 -9.81 -13.22 -14.84
C GLU A 139 -10.49 -13.16 -13.47
N SER A 140 -10.25 -12.08 -12.75
CA SER A 140 -10.87 -11.83 -11.45
C SER A 140 -11.88 -10.70 -11.57
N ARG A 141 -13.17 -11.05 -11.42
CA ARG A 141 -14.25 -10.05 -11.40
C ARG A 141 -14.05 -9.03 -10.28
N THR A 142 -13.65 -9.47 -9.10
CA THR A 142 -13.39 -8.58 -7.95
C THR A 142 -12.29 -7.57 -8.26
N GLN A 143 -11.17 -8.02 -8.82
CA GLN A 143 -10.07 -7.12 -9.18
C GLN A 143 -10.47 -6.12 -10.27
N HIS A 144 -11.24 -6.57 -11.28
CA HIS A 144 -11.79 -5.69 -12.31
C HIS A 144 -12.73 -4.64 -11.70
N ASP A 145 -13.65 -5.04 -10.82
CA ASP A 145 -14.59 -4.13 -10.17
C ASP A 145 -13.89 -3.11 -9.26
N ILE A 146 -12.82 -3.51 -8.53
CA ILE A 146 -11.99 -2.59 -7.74
C ILE A 146 -11.32 -1.55 -8.64
N ARG A 147 -10.71 -1.96 -9.76
CA ARG A 147 -10.03 -1.05 -10.70
C ARG A 147 -11.02 -0.08 -11.32
N ARG A 148 -12.17 -0.58 -11.77
CA ARG A 148 -13.26 0.24 -12.31
C ARG A 148 -13.74 1.26 -11.28
N TYR A 149 -14.06 0.83 -10.06
CA TYR A 149 -14.52 1.71 -9.00
C TYR A 149 -13.48 2.79 -8.66
N ARG A 150 -12.19 2.44 -8.56
CA ARG A 150 -11.13 3.42 -8.30
C ARG A 150 -11.00 4.44 -9.43
N LYS A 151 -11.21 4.03 -10.69
CA LYS A 151 -11.24 4.94 -11.85
C LYS A 151 -12.44 5.87 -11.77
N GLU A 152 -13.63 5.35 -11.51
CA GLU A 152 -14.86 6.15 -11.36
C GLU A 152 -14.73 7.20 -10.24
N MET A 153 -13.99 6.88 -9.18
CA MET A 153 -13.75 7.76 -8.02
C MET A 153 -12.44 8.57 -8.14
N SER A 154 -11.84 8.69 -9.32
CA SER A 154 -10.51 9.26 -9.47
C SER A 154 -10.40 10.71 -8.98
N ASP A 155 -11.35 11.58 -9.28
CA ASP A 155 -11.37 12.98 -8.82
C ASP A 155 -11.47 13.09 -7.30
N GLU A 156 -12.37 12.28 -6.70
CA GLU A 156 -12.48 12.23 -5.25
C GLU A 156 -11.19 11.71 -4.60
N ARG A 157 -10.60 10.67 -5.19
CA ARG A 157 -9.32 10.11 -4.74
C ARG A 157 -8.18 11.12 -4.82
N LYS A 158 -8.10 11.89 -5.90
CA LYS A 158 -7.13 13.01 -6.01
C LYS A 158 -7.31 14.02 -4.89
N SER A 159 -8.55 14.40 -4.60
CA SER A 159 -8.87 15.31 -3.48
C SER A 159 -8.46 14.70 -2.12
N LEU A 160 -8.71 13.40 -1.91
CA LEU A 160 -8.29 12.69 -0.70
C LEU A 160 -6.77 12.63 -0.58
N LEU A 161 -6.05 12.29 -1.63
CA LEU A 161 -4.58 12.25 -1.63
C LEU A 161 -3.97 13.61 -1.26
N ARG A 162 -4.56 14.72 -1.76
CA ARG A 162 -4.17 16.08 -1.36
C ARG A 162 -4.42 16.33 0.13
N LYS A 163 -5.58 15.94 0.65
CA LYS A 163 -5.92 16.06 2.08
C LYS A 163 -4.94 15.26 2.95
N PHE A 164 -4.61 14.02 2.54
CA PHE A 164 -3.63 13.18 3.24
C PHE A 164 -2.26 13.86 3.26
N GLY A 165 -1.80 14.36 2.11
CA GLY A 165 -0.54 15.10 2.02
C GLY A 165 -0.50 16.33 2.91
N THR A 166 -1.58 17.13 2.92
CA THR A 166 -1.69 18.30 3.80
C THR A 166 -1.55 17.91 5.27
N ARG A 167 -2.12 16.76 5.66
CA ARG A 167 -2.01 16.24 7.01
C ARG A 167 -0.60 15.76 7.34
N ILE A 168 0.08 15.09 6.42
CA ILE A 168 1.47 14.61 6.56
C ILE A 168 2.43 15.80 6.69
N TYR A 169 2.25 16.84 5.89
CA TYR A 169 3.15 18.01 5.86
C TYR A 169 2.67 19.19 6.70
N ARG A 170 1.82 18.95 7.71
CA ARG A 170 1.39 19.95 8.68
C ARG A 170 2.56 20.47 9.53
N THR A 171 2.39 21.63 10.11
CA THR A 171 3.38 22.24 11.00
C THR A 171 3.66 21.33 12.21
N LYS A 172 4.93 21.26 12.62
CA LYS A 172 5.38 20.48 13.77
C LYS A 172 4.73 21.01 15.06
N ARG A 173 4.25 20.08 15.90
CA ARG A 173 3.79 20.41 17.24
C ARG A 173 5.00 20.57 18.18
N PRO A 174 4.98 21.53 19.11
CA PRO A 174 6.02 21.64 20.13
C PRO A 174 5.92 20.47 21.12
N GLY A 175 7.04 20.03 21.65
CA GLY A 175 7.12 18.96 22.67
C GLY A 175 8.33 18.06 22.48
N GLU A 176 8.70 17.37 23.56
CA GLU A 176 9.75 16.35 23.52
C GLU A 176 9.26 15.11 22.75
N PRO A 177 10.15 14.47 21.97
CA PRO A 177 9.79 13.27 21.22
C PRO A 177 9.56 12.08 22.17
N TRP A 178 8.48 11.35 21.95
CA TRP A 178 8.20 10.09 22.62
C TRP A 178 7.42 9.17 21.70
N VAL A 179 7.50 7.87 21.95
CA VAL A 179 6.77 6.83 21.21
C VAL A 179 6.10 5.89 22.18
N ARG A 180 4.85 5.56 21.91
CA ARG A 180 4.08 4.54 22.64
C ARG A 180 3.43 3.57 21.66
N ILE A 181 3.50 2.29 21.96
CA ILE A 181 2.71 1.25 21.30
C ILE A 181 1.63 0.82 22.28
N THR A 182 0.36 0.95 21.88
CA THR A 182 -0.80 0.48 22.63
C THR A 182 -1.32 -0.79 21.98
N ALA A 183 -1.35 -1.88 22.72
CA ALA A 183 -1.89 -3.16 22.30
C ALA A 183 -3.44 -3.12 22.34
N LEU A 184 -4.09 -3.14 21.19
CA LEU A 184 -5.55 -3.13 21.08
C LEU A 184 -6.11 -4.50 20.71
N GLY A 185 -5.27 -5.49 20.47
CA GLY A 185 -5.59 -6.89 20.17
C GLY A 185 -4.34 -7.69 19.81
N SER A 186 -4.47 -9.01 19.66
CA SER A 186 -3.41 -9.95 19.23
C SER A 186 -2.26 -10.21 20.22
N TYR A 187 -2.33 -9.65 21.43
CA TYR A 187 -1.28 -9.91 22.44
C TYR A 187 -1.67 -11.10 23.32
N ARG A 188 -0.86 -12.17 23.30
CA ARG A 188 -1.08 -13.46 23.98
C ARG A 188 -2.36 -14.17 23.51
N GLU A 189 -2.77 -13.93 22.28
CA GLU A 189 -3.91 -14.57 21.63
C GLU A 189 -3.71 -14.56 20.10
N VAL A 190 -4.45 -15.41 19.41
CA VAL A 190 -4.55 -15.39 17.92
C VAL A 190 -5.76 -14.57 17.53
N GLY A 191 -5.59 -13.70 16.55
CA GLY A 191 -6.66 -12.90 15.98
C GLY A 191 -6.79 -11.48 16.51
N ARG A 192 -7.68 -10.71 15.91
CA ARG A 192 -7.95 -9.27 16.14
C ARG A 192 -6.71 -8.40 16.24
N ALA A 193 -5.75 -8.62 15.34
CA ALA A 193 -4.51 -7.84 15.30
C ALA A 193 -4.81 -6.34 15.17
N MET A 194 -4.32 -5.55 16.13
CA MET A 194 -4.51 -4.11 16.15
C MET A 194 -3.50 -3.43 17.08
N HIS A 195 -2.59 -2.64 16.52
CA HIS A 195 -1.52 -1.98 17.24
C HIS A 195 -1.56 -0.47 16.98
N LEU A 196 -1.73 0.34 18.03
CA LEU A 196 -1.73 1.79 17.91
C LEU A 196 -0.36 2.37 18.30
N ILE A 197 0.28 3.04 17.35
CA ILE A 197 1.49 3.82 17.58
C ILE A 197 1.06 5.27 17.82
N THR A 198 1.49 5.82 18.94
CA THR A 198 1.24 7.22 19.28
C THR A 198 2.56 7.92 19.56
N THR A 199 2.71 9.11 19.00
CA THR A 199 3.81 10.05 19.27
C THR A 199 3.23 11.38 19.75
N ASN A 200 4.08 12.35 20.07
CA ASN A 200 3.61 13.73 20.32
C ASN A 200 3.00 14.40 19.07
N GLU A 201 3.30 13.87 17.88
CA GLU A 201 2.88 14.43 16.58
C GLU A 201 1.72 13.65 15.95
N SER A 202 1.74 12.32 16.06
CA SER A 202 0.98 11.43 15.19
C SER A 202 0.36 10.26 15.91
N LYS A 203 -0.69 9.71 15.30
CA LYS A 203 -1.28 8.41 15.63
C LYS A 203 -1.36 7.56 14.37
N VAL A 204 -0.80 6.36 14.41
CA VAL A 204 -0.82 5.40 13.30
C VAL A 204 -1.27 4.05 13.81
N LEU A 205 -2.21 3.43 13.11
CA LEU A 205 -2.69 2.09 13.41
C LEU A 205 -2.02 1.07 12.49
N VAL A 206 -1.63 -0.08 13.02
CA VAL A 206 -1.15 -1.23 12.25
C VAL A 206 -2.15 -2.36 12.45
N ASP A 207 -2.75 -2.81 11.35
CA ASP A 207 -3.81 -3.80 11.24
C ASP A 207 -5.12 -3.44 11.99
N CYS A 208 -6.20 -4.13 11.63
CA CYS A 208 -7.52 -3.99 12.25
C CYS A 208 -8.35 -5.25 11.95
N GLY A 209 -8.07 -6.32 12.66
CA GLY A 209 -8.60 -7.66 12.38
C GLY A 209 -9.73 -8.12 13.27
N ALA A 210 -10.24 -9.33 13.00
CA ALA A 210 -11.22 -10.03 13.81
C ALA A 210 -10.60 -11.24 14.49
N LYS A 211 -11.07 -11.61 15.66
CA LYS A 211 -10.71 -12.88 16.29
C LYS A 211 -11.66 -13.98 15.82
N PRO A 212 -11.17 -15.12 15.35
CA PRO A 212 -11.98 -16.27 14.99
C PRO A 212 -12.49 -16.96 16.26
N THR A 213 -13.64 -16.54 16.78
CA THR A 213 -14.23 -17.07 18.01
C THR A 213 -15.75 -17.07 17.92
N SER A 214 -16.39 -18.02 18.61
CA SER A 214 -17.84 -18.06 18.79
C SER A 214 -18.35 -17.03 19.82
N ASN A 215 -17.46 -16.48 20.65
CA ASN A 215 -17.81 -15.44 21.61
C ASN A 215 -17.88 -14.08 20.91
N LYS A 216 -19.10 -13.61 20.62
CA LYS A 216 -19.33 -12.34 19.91
C LYS A 216 -18.68 -11.12 20.57
N ASN A 217 -18.48 -11.14 21.88
CA ASN A 217 -17.86 -10.03 22.62
C ASN A 217 -16.32 -9.97 22.44
N GLU A 218 -15.71 -11.02 21.92
CA GLU A 218 -14.27 -11.12 21.73
C GLU A 218 -13.84 -10.99 20.26
N VAL A 219 -14.79 -10.90 19.32
CA VAL A 219 -14.48 -10.84 17.89
C VAL A 219 -13.71 -9.58 17.53
N GLN A 220 -14.07 -8.44 18.12
CA GLN A 220 -13.52 -7.14 17.76
C GLN A 220 -12.31 -6.79 18.63
N PRO A 221 -11.35 -6.01 18.11
CA PRO A 221 -10.31 -5.38 18.92
C PRO A 221 -10.92 -4.34 19.88
N PHE A 222 -10.09 -3.78 20.74
CA PHE A 222 -10.52 -2.81 21.75
C PHE A 222 -10.79 -1.42 21.17
N PHE A 223 -11.85 -1.27 20.37
CA PHE A 223 -12.25 0.01 19.78
C PHE A 223 -12.62 1.09 20.79
N SER A 224 -13.02 0.69 22.00
CA SER A 224 -13.37 1.61 23.09
C SER A 224 -12.16 2.23 23.80
N ALA A 225 -10.93 1.89 23.39
CA ALA A 225 -9.72 2.46 23.98
C ALA A 225 -9.70 3.99 23.80
N PRO A 226 -9.56 4.78 24.89
CA PRO A 226 -9.52 6.25 24.79
C PRO A 226 -8.39 6.77 23.91
N GLU A 227 -7.28 6.02 23.81
CA GLU A 227 -6.11 6.36 23.00
C GLU A 227 -6.44 6.37 21.50
N LEU A 228 -7.39 5.53 21.06
CA LEU A 228 -7.82 5.46 19.68
C LEU A 228 -8.72 6.63 19.28
N MET A 229 -9.55 7.09 20.21
CA MET A 229 -10.56 8.12 19.94
C MET A 229 -10.02 9.56 20.16
N PRO A 230 -10.57 10.56 19.46
CA PRO A 230 -11.45 10.44 18.30
C PRO A 230 -10.67 9.99 17.05
N LEU A 231 -11.35 9.29 16.13
CA LEU A 231 -10.74 8.75 14.90
C LEU A 231 -10.18 9.82 13.96
N ASP A 232 -10.65 11.06 14.06
CA ASP A 232 -10.10 12.21 13.31
C ASP A 232 -8.64 12.49 13.65
N ASN A 233 -8.17 12.06 14.82
CA ASN A 233 -6.77 12.19 15.22
C ASN A 233 -5.88 11.07 14.67
N LEU A 234 -6.46 10.02 14.10
CA LEU A 234 -5.71 8.93 13.50
C LEU A 234 -5.18 9.33 12.13
N ASP A 235 -3.85 9.46 12.00
CA ASP A 235 -3.19 9.97 10.80
C ASP A 235 -3.16 8.97 9.66
N ALA A 236 -2.99 7.69 9.97
CA ALA A 236 -2.90 6.63 8.98
C ALA A 236 -3.26 5.27 9.58
N ILE A 237 -3.66 4.35 8.71
CA ILE A 237 -3.75 2.92 8.98
C ILE A 237 -2.81 2.21 8.02
N VAL A 238 -2.06 1.22 8.51
CA VAL A 238 -1.17 0.36 7.72
C VAL A 238 -1.65 -1.07 7.84
N ILE A 239 -1.83 -1.75 6.72
CA ILE A 239 -2.23 -3.16 6.69
C ILE A 239 -1.05 -4.01 6.24
N THR A 240 -0.65 -4.96 7.09
CA THR A 240 0.47 -5.87 6.82
C THR A 240 0.13 -6.87 5.73
N HIS A 241 -1.01 -7.52 5.82
CA HIS A 241 -1.50 -8.52 4.86
C HIS A 241 -3.02 -8.73 4.98
N ALA A 242 -3.58 -9.58 4.13
CA ALA A 242 -5.03 -9.67 3.92
C ALA A 242 -5.75 -10.77 4.73
N HIS A 243 -5.14 -11.41 5.72
CA HIS A 243 -5.88 -12.35 6.56
C HIS A 243 -6.96 -11.66 7.40
N VAL A 244 -8.04 -12.37 7.66
CA VAL A 244 -9.25 -11.86 8.35
C VAL A 244 -8.92 -11.27 9.72
N ASP A 245 -8.00 -11.87 10.43
CA ASP A 245 -7.53 -11.44 11.75
C ASP A 245 -6.63 -10.20 11.71
N HIS A 246 -6.32 -9.67 10.51
CA HIS A 246 -5.61 -8.41 10.27
C HIS A 246 -6.44 -7.34 9.58
N ILE A 247 -7.54 -7.71 8.86
CA ILE A 247 -8.27 -6.74 8.02
C ILE A 247 -9.78 -6.68 8.26
N ALA A 248 -10.38 -7.69 8.91
CA ALA A 248 -11.83 -7.83 8.87
C ALA A 248 -12.57 -6.67 9.54
N MET A 249 -12.01 -6.02 10.54
CA MET A 249 -12.66 -4.92 11.26
C MET A 249 -12.29 -3.52 10.71
N LEU A 250 -11.46 -3.43 9.70
CA LEU A 250 -11.08 -2.15 9.10
C LEU A 250 -12.28 -1.33 8.60
N PRO A 251 -13.30 -1.89 7.89
CA PRO A 251 -14.46 -1.10 7.44
C PRO A 251 -15.31 -0.54 8.60
N VAL A 252 -15.23 -1.13 9.79
CA VAL A 252 -15.90 -0.62 11.00
C VAL A 252 -15.38 0.78 11.36
N LEU A 253 -14.08 1.03 11.22
CA LEU A 253 -13.50 2.36 11.46
C LEU A 253 -14.06 3.41 10.49
N PHE A 254 -14.30 3.04 9.24
CA PHE A 254 -14.93 3.93 8.25
C PHE A 254 -16.40 4.20 8.59
N ARG A 255 -17.13 3.19 9.04
CA ARG A 255 -18.50 3.34 9.56
C ARG A 255 -18.54 4.31 10.75
N TYR A 256 -17.52 4.30 11.60
CA TYR A 256 -17.38 5.20 12.75
C TYR A 256 -16.71 6.55 12.43
N GLY A 257 -16.47 6.86 11.17
CA GLY A 257 -16.06 8.20 10.72
C GLY A 257 -14.58 8.37 10.43
N TYR A 258 -13.75 7.31 10.41
CA TYR A 258 -12.38 7.43 9.91
C TYR A 258 -12.37 7.89 8.44
N ARG A 259 -11.52 8.86 8.12
CA ARG A 259 -11.39 9.43 6.76
C ARG A 259 -9.93 9.68 6.37
N GLY A 260 -9.00 9.02 7.03
CA GLY A 260 -7.58 9.04 6.71
C GLY A 260 -7.17 7.98 5.69
N PRO A 261 -5.87 7.91 5.31
CA PRO A 261 -5.33 6.94 4.37
C PRO A 261 -5.18 5.55 4.99
N VAL A 262 -5.33 4.52 4.12
CA VAL A 262 -4.97 3.13 4.42
C VAL A 262 -3.84 2.72 3.50
N TYR A 263 -2.69 2.36 4.04
CA TYR A 263 -1.52 1.94 3.30
C TYR A 263 -1.41 0.42 3.27
N CYS A 264 -1.28 -0.15 2.09
CA CYS A 264 -1.01 -1.58 1.90
C CYS A 264 -0.41 -1.83 0.52
N THR A 265 0.05 -3.06 0.26
CA THR A 265 0.47 -3.45 -1.09
C THR A 265 -0.74 -3.64 -2.02
N PRO A 266 -0.57 -3.48 -3.34
CA PRO A 266 -1.66 -3.70 -4.31
C PRO A 266 -2.32 -5.09 -4.19
N PRO A 267 -1.59 -6.22 -4.05
CA PRO A 267 -2.23 -7.52 -3.84
C PRO A 267 -3.02 -7.60 -2.53
N THR A 268 -2.48 -7.03 -1.45
CA THR A 268 -3.19 -6.98 -0.15
C THR A 268 -4.51 -6.21 -0.27
N ARG A 269 -4.55 -5.08 -1.00
CA ARG A 269 -5.78 -4.33 -1.28
C ARG A 269 -6.84 -5.20 -1.96
N ASP A 270 -6.45 -5.93 -3.00
CA ASP A 270 -7.39 -6.72 -3.79
C ASP A 270 -7.94 -7.90 -2.97
N LEU A 271 -7.06 -8.62 -2.25
CA LEU A 271 -7.44 -9.72 -1.36
C LEU A 271 -8.27 -9.23 -0.17
N MET A 272 -7.88 -8.14 0.47
CA MET A 272 -8.62 -7.54 1.58
C MET A 272 -10.06 -7.23 1.18
N THR A 273 -10.26 -6.64 0.02
CA THR A 273 -11.60 -6.33 -0.49
C THR A 273 -12.44 -7.58 -0.69
N LEU A 274 -11.85 -8.64 -1.28
CA LEU A 274 -12.52 -9.92 -1.49
C LEU A 274 -12.96 -10.52 -0.16
N LEU A 275 -12.05 -10.61 0.80
CA LEU A 275 -12.31 -11.23 2.11
C LEU A 275 -13.29 -10.42 2.97
N GLN A 276 -13.27 -9.09 2.90
CA GLN A 276 -14.26 -8.26 3.58
C GLN A 276 -15.67 -8.42 3.01
N ILE A 277 -15.79 -8.56 1.68
CA ILE A 277 -17.08 -8.87 1.03
C ILE A 277 -17.57 -10.26 1.46
N ASP A 278 -16.67 -11.24 1.52
CA ASP A 278 -17.00 -12.59 1.94
C ASP A 278 -17.41 -12.65 3.42
N TYR A 279 -16.70 -11.92 4.29
CA TYR A 279 -17.05 -11.78 5.71
C TYR A 279 -18.50 -11.30 5.91
N VAL A 280 -18.95 -10.31 5.13
CA VAL A 280 -20.35 -9.83 5.16
C VAL A 280 -21.31 -10.93 4.73
N LYS A 281 -20.99 -11.68 3.66
CA LYS A 281 -21.86 -12.77 3.18
C LYS A 281 -21.95 -13.91 4.18
N VAL A 282 -20.84 -14.34 4.77
CA VAL A 282 -20.81 -15.40 5.80
C VAL A 282 -21.61 -14.99 7.01
N SER A 283 -21.40 -13.77 7.52
CA SER A 283 -22.20 -13.25 8.66
C SER A 283 -23.70 -13.29 8.39
N GLN A 284 -24.13 -12.89 7.18
CA GLN A 284 -25.54 -12.94 6.79
C GLN A 284 -26.06 -14.37 6.65
N ALA A 285 -25.28 -15.29 6.09
CA ALA A 285 -25.66 -16.69 5.95
C ALA A 285 -25.83 -17.39 7.31
N GLU A 286 -25.05 -16.98 8.31
CA GLU A 286 -25.16 -17.44 9.70
C GLU A 286 -26.30 -16.77 10.48
N GLY A 287 -27.07 -15.88 9.85
CA GLY A 287 -28.15 -15.12 10.50
C GLY A 287 -27.65 -14.01 11.43
N ASN A 288 -26.39 -13.59 11.31
CA ASN A 288 -25.82 -12.51 12.08
C ASN A 288 -25.93 -11.18 11.31
N GLU A 289 -26.08 -10.07 12.02
CA GLU A 289 -25.93 -8.74 11.43
C GLU A 289 -24.44 -8.45 11.21
N PRO A 290 -24.00 -8.15 9.95
CA PRO A 290 -22.61 -7.80 9.70
C PRO A 290 -22.21 -6.50 10.40
N PRO A 291 -20.97 -6.39 10.89
CA PRO A 291 -20.51 -5.19 11.61
C PRO A 291 -20.38 -3.96 10.70
N TYR A 292 -20.40 -4.16 9.39
CA TYR A 292 -20.29 -3.12 8.36
C TYR A 292 -21.00 -3.55 7.07
N SER A 293 -21.21 -2.58 6.18
CA SER A 293 -21.88 -2.75 4.91
C SER A 293 -20.88 -2.77 3.72
N LYS A 294 -21.40 -3.10 2.52
CA LYS A 294 -20.62 -2.95 1.28
C LYS A 294 -20.20 -1.49 1.01
N ALA A 295 -21.00 -0.51 1.41
CA ALA A 295 -20.66 0.89 1.28
C ALA A 295 -19.44 1.27 2.14
N ASP A 296 -19.31 0.70 3.33
CA ASP A 296 -18.16 0.91 4.21
C ASP A 296 -16.87 0.30 3.59
N ILE A 297 -16.99 -0.85 2.91
CA ILE A 297 -15.89 -1.46 2.15
C ILE A 297 -15.49 -0.56 0.97
N GLN A 298 -16.45 -0.03 0.22
CA GLN A 298 -16.18 0.90 -0.89
C GLN A 298 -15.47 2.16 -0.41
N GLU A 299 -15.92 2.72 0.73
CA GLU A 299 -15.25 3.87 1.34
C GLU A 299 -13.80 3.52 1.72
N CYS A 300 -13.57 2.35 2.30
CA CYS A 300 -12.23 1.86 2.61
C CYS A 300 -11.35 1.80 1.35
N ILE A 301 -11.81 1.17 0.26
CA ILE A 301 -11.07 1.05 -1.01
C ILE A 301 -10.70 2.42 -1.58
N LYS A 302 -11.60 3.38 -1.50
CA LYS A 302 -11.37 4.75 -1.96
C LYS A 302 -10.20 5.42 -1.25
N HIS A 303 -9.97 5.10 0.03
CA HIS A 303 -8.92 5.65 0.88
C HIS A 303 -7.58 4.89 0.80
N VAL A 304 -7.53 3.76 0.08
CA VAL A 304 -6.29 2.97 -0.04
C VAL A 304 -5.24 3.70 -0.88
N VAL A 305 -4.05 3.81 -0.31
CA VAL A 305 -2.81 4.26 -0.95
C VAL A 305 -1.90 3.05 -1.15
N ASP A 306 -1.68 2.70 -2.41
CA ASP A 306 -0.82 1.56 -2.77
C ASP A 306 0.64 1.88 -2.49
N VAL A 307 1.37 0.98 -1.81
CA VAL A 307 2.80 1.06 -1.52
C VAL A 307 3.48 -0.23 -1.97
N ASN A 308 4.58 -0.12 -2.72
CA ASN A 308 5.37 -1.28 -3.12
C ASN A 308 6.42 -1.61 -2.06
N TRP A 309 6.86 -2.87 -2.04
CA TRP A 309 8.00 -3.27 -1.20
C TRP A 309 9.24 -2.44 -1.51
N GLY A 310 10.00 -2.11 -0.47
CA GLY A 310 11.19 -1.26 -0.55
C GLY A 310 10.89 0.24 -0.75
N GLU A 311 9.64 0.62 -0.94
CA GLU A 311 9.25 2.01 -1.15
C GLU A 311 9.16 2.76 0.19
N LYS A 312 10.05 3.72 0.39
CA LYS A 312 10.03 4.59 1.57
C LYS A 312 8.98 5.68 1.43
N THR A 313 7.98 5.68 2.30
CA THR A 313 6.80 6.56 2.22
C THR A 313 6.60 7.33 3.52
N ASP A 314 6.38 8.64 3.45
CA ASP A 314 5.91 9.44 4.59
C ASP A 314 4.42 9.14 4.80
N ILE A 315 4.04 8.67 5.98
CA ILE A 315 2.64 8.30 6.31
C ILE A 315 2.02 9.19 7.37
N ALA A 316 2.85 9.87 8.14
CA ALA A 316 2.45 10.84 9.16
C ALA A 316 3.56 11.89 9.31
N PRO A 317 3.32 12.99 10.01
CA PRO A 317 4.29 14.07 10.16
C PRO A 317 5.69 13.64 10.54
N ASP A 318 5.83 12.74 11.48
CA ASP A 318 7.09 12.26 12.04
C ASP A 318 7.35 10.76 11.79
N ILE A 319 6.53 10.11 10.94
CA ILE A 319 6.65 8.67 10.66
C ILE A 319 6.84 8.43 9.17
N LYS A 320 7.94 7.75 8.86
CA LYS A 320 8.22 7.15 7.54
C LYS A 320 8.11 5.66 7.63
N MET A 321 7.54 5.04 6.62
CA MET A 321 7.33 3.61 6.54
C MET A 321 8.03 3.03 5.32
N THR A 322 8.52 1.80 5.45
CA THR A 322 8.91 0.93 4.34
C THR A 322 8.23 -0.42 4.57
N MET A 323 7.56 -0.92 3.55
CA MET A 323 7.01 -2.28 3.53
C MET A 323 8.02 -3.22 2.90
N GLU A 324 8.26 -4.38 3.52
CA GLU A 324 9.18 -5.39 3.02
C GLU A 324 8.47 -6.73 2.93
N ASN A 325 8.89 -7.60 1.99
CA ASN A 325 8.27 -8.91 1.81
C ASN A 325 8.29 -9.73 3.12
N ALA A 326 7.13 -10.18 3.59
CA ALA A 326 6.99 -11.05 4.75
C ALA A 326 6.98 -12.55 4.39
N GLY A 327 6.93 -12.91 3.10
CA GLY A 327 6.99 -14.30 2.63
C GLY A 327 5.77 -15.18 2.97
N HIS A 328 4.77 -14.63 3.64
CA HIS A 328 3.65 -15.36 4.23
C HIS A 328 2.53 -15.67 3.22
N ILE A 329 1.92 -14.64 2.65
CA ILE A 329 0.93 -14.73 1.57
C ILE A 329 1.19 -13.68 0.50
N LEU A 330 0.44 -13.72 -0.60
CA LEU A 330 0.55 -12.77 -1.69
C LEU A 330 0.36 -11.33 -1.18
N GLY A 331 1.39 -10.49 -1.35
CA GLY A 331 1.39 -9.09 -0.92
C GLY A 331 1.68 -8.86 0.55
N SER A 332 1.89 -9.91 1.37
CA SER A 332 2.20 -9.75 2.80
C SER A 332 3.48 -8.96 3.04
N SER A 333 3.45 -8.13 4.06
CA SER A 333 4.55 -7.21 4.35
C SER A 333 4.89 -7.16 5.84
N SER A 334 6.19 -7.17 6.14
CA SER A 334 6.69 -6.61 7.38
C SER A 334 6.78 -5.09 7.24
N VAL A 335 6.46 -4.37 8.32
CA VAL A 335 6.36 -2.90 8.30
C VAL A 335 7.47 -2.29 9.14
N TYR A 336 8.44 -1.68 8.47
CA TYR A 336 9.54 -0.98 9.11
C TYR A 336 9.24 0.52 9.18
N MET A 337 9.20 1.07 10.38
CA MET A 337 8.89 2.48 10.63
C MET A 337 10.07 3.22 11.23
N ASN A 338 10.39 4.37 10.66
CA ASN A 338 11.28 5.36 11.24
C ASN A 338 10.44 6.47 11.84
N ILE A 339 10.53 6.67 13.15
CA ILE A 339 9.77 7.65 13.91
C ILE A 339 10.71 8.72 14.43
N GLY A 340 10.40 9.99 14.19
CA GLY A 340 11.26 11.12 14.54
C GLY A 340 12.35 11.41 13.52
N GLU A 341 13.38 12.16 13.91
CA GLU A 341 14.49 12.59 13.05
C GLU A 341 15.81 12.69 13.81
N GLY A 342 16.91 12.43 13.11
CA GLY A 342 18.26 12.62 13.65
C GLY A 342 18.61 11.62 14.75
N ASN A 343 19.13 12.12 15.87
CA ASN A 343 19.58 11.29 16.99
C ASN A 343 18.41 10.70 17.81
N ASP A 344 17.23 11.34 17.71
CA ASP A 344 16.01 10.94 18.43
C ASP A 344 15.13 10.00 17.56
N GLU A 345 15.66 9.48 16.45
CA GLU A 345 14.94 8.57 15.58
C GLU A 345 14.78 7.19 16.26
N HIS A 346 13.54 6.75 16.42
CA HIS A 346 13.20 5.43 16.94
C HIS A 346 12.69 4.53 15.80
N LYS A 347 13.20 3.31 15.72
CA LYS A 347 12.94 2.38 14.62
C LYS A 347 12.15 1.18 15.10
N ILE A 348 10.96 1.01 14.56
CA ILE A 348 10.07 -0.09 14.91
C ILE A 348 9.88 -0.99 13.70
N LEU A 349 9.96 -2.30 13.95
CA LEU A 349 9.59 -3.33 12.97
C LEU A 349 8.38 -4.11 13.49
N PHE A 350 7.29 -4.10 12.72
CA PHE A 350 6.17 -5.03 12.87
C PHE A 350 6.38 -6.15 11.85
N SER A 351 6.45 -7.40 12.31
CA SER A 351 6.64 -8.52 11.39
C SER A 351 5.41 -8.74 10.49
N GLY A 352 4.19 -8.42 10.96
CA GLY A 352 3.00 -9.07 10.49
C GLY A 352 3.15 -10.57 10.72
N ASP A 353 2.47 -11.40 9.94
CA ASP A 353 2.76 -12.82 9.87
C ASP A 353 3.91 -13.06 8.89
N ILE A 354 4.93 -13.82 9.31
CA ILE A 354 6.16 -14.00 8.54
C ILE A 354 6.41 -15.46 8.20
N LYS A 355 6.99 -15.68 7.01
CA LYS A 355 7.62 -16.94 6.65
C LYS A 355 9.06 -16.71 6.24
N TYR A 356 9.99 -17.12 7.08
CA TYR A 356 11.43 -16.88 6.85
C TYR A 356 12.06 -17.82 5.83
N GLU A 357 11.41 -18.95 5.53
CA GLU A 357 11.85 -19.89 4.50
C GLU A 357 11.10 -19.67 3.18
N LYS A 358 11.81 -19.89 2.07
CA LYS A 358 11.20 -19.90 0.74
C LYS A 358 10.11 -20.97 0.65
N SER A 359 8.95 -20.59 0.11
CA SER A 359 7.88 -21.53 -0.24
C SER A 359 7.85 -21.81 -1.75
N TRP A 360 6.95 -22.67 -2.20
CA TRP A 360 6.80 -22.93 -3.64
C TRP A 360 6.28 -21.72 -4.41
N LEU A 361 5.50 -20.87 -3.76
CA LEU A 361 4.82 -19.72 -4.38
C LEU A 361 5.46 -18.38 -4.02
N PHE A 362 6.13 -18.29 -2.88
CA PHE A 362 6.64 -17.02 -2.35
C PHE A 362 8.12 -17.13 -1.95
N ASP A 363 8.86 -16.07 -2.21
CA ASP A 363 10.21 -15.93 -1.68
C ASP A 363 10.17 -15.76 -0.15
N ALA A 364 11.28 -16.11 0.49
CA ALA A 364 11.47 -15.94 1.93
C ALA A 364 11.26 -14.47 2.37
N ALA A 365 10.83 -14.28 3.61
CA ALA A 365 10.74 -12.96 4.21
C ALA A 365 12.06 -12.21 4.14
N THR A 366 11.99 -10.90 3.98
CA THR A 366 13.13 -10.00 4.18
C THR A 366 13.53 -10.05 5.64
N VAL A 367 14.79 -10.48 5.91
CA VAL A 367 15.34 -10.60 7.27
C VAL A 367 16.45 -9.60 7.56
N ARG A 368 16.90 -8.84 6.55
CA ARG A 368 17.97 -7.86 6.71
C ARG A 368 17.36 -6.46 6.78
N PHE A 369 17.26 -5.97 8.01
CA PHE A 369 16.81 -4.62 8.28
C PHE A 369 17.99 -3.76 8.77
N PRO A 370 17.94 -2.43 8.59
CA PRO A 370 18.80 -1.52 9.34
C PRO A 370 18.58 -1.71 10.86
N LYS A 371 19.22 -0.87 11.68
CA LYS A 371 19.00 -0.88 13.13
C LYS A 371 17.49 -0.92 13.46
N VAL A 372 17.07 -1.82 14.32
CA VAL A 372 15.71 -1.93 14.88
C VAL A 372 15.81 -1.69 16.38
N ASP A 373 15.05 -0.73 16.91
CA ASP A 373 15.03 -0.41 18.34
C ASP A 373 13.92 -1.17 19.06
N THR A 374 12.80 -1.39 18.37
CA THR A 374 11.66 -2.18 18.88
C THR A 374 11.18 -3.15 17.80
N LEU A 375 11.00 -4.41 18.19
CA LEU A 375 10.44 -5.47 17.36
C LEU A 375 9.10 -5.93 17.93
N VAL A 376 8.04 -5.88 17.12
CA VAL A 376 6.76 -6.52 17.37
C VAL A 376 6.67 -7.71 16.42
N VAL A 377 6.72 -8.92 16.95
CA VAL A 377 6.82 -10.16 16.17
C VAL A 377 5.71 -11.12 16.54
N GLU A 378 5.16 -11.79 15.54
CA GLU A 378 4.23 -12.91 15.74
C GLU A 378 4.94 -14.09 16.40
N SER A 379 4.18 -14.94 17.06
CA SER A 379 4.70 -16.12 17.73
C SER A 379 3.73 -17.31 17.64
N THR A 380 3.06 -17.45 16.49
CA THR A 380 2.08 -18.51 16.24
C THR A 380 2.67 -19.90 16.47
N TYR A 381 3.92 -20.10 16.06
CA TYR A 381 4.70 -21.32 16.31
C TYR A 381 5.91 -21.05 17.21
N GLY A 382 5.72 -20.20 18.23
CA GLY A 382 6.79 -19.78 19.13
C GLY A 382 6.99 -20.64 20.38
N GLY A 383 6.20 -21.71 20.54
CA GLY A 383 6.32 -22.63 21.67
C GLY A 383 7.52 -23.58 21.54
N PRO A 384 8.09 -24.05 22.65
CA PRO A 384 9.27 -24.94 22.64
C PRO A 384 8.99 -26.30 21.98
N GLN A 385 7.74 -26.67 21.77
CA GLN A 385 7.31 -27.90 21.10
C GLN A 385 6.89 -27.68 19.64
N ASP A 386 6.88 -26.45 19.16
CA ASP A 386 6.45 -26.08 17.79
C ASP A 386 7.60 -26.29 16.79
N ILE A 387 8.13 -27.51 16.74
CA ILE A 387 9.16 -27.89 15.79
C ILE A 387 8.49 -28.31 14.49
N GLN A 388 8.63 -27.49 13.46
CA GLN A 388 8.10 -27.81 12.14
C GLN A 388 9.07 -28.69 11.33
N PRO A 389 8.58 -29.71 10.60
CA PRO A 389 9.43 -30.46 9.66
C PRO A 389 9.89 -29.54 8.54
N THR A 390 10.99 -29.89 7.88
CA THR A 390 11.37 -29.20 6.64
C THR A 390 10.28 -29.36 5.59
N ARG A 391 10.17 -28.39 4.68
CA ARG A 391 9.15 -28.46 3.60
C ARG A 391 9.30 -29.71 2.76
N ASP A 392 10.52 -30.14 2.45
CA ASP A 392 10.77 -31.34 1.65
C ASP A 392 10.29 -32.58 2.38
N ALA A 393 10.55 -32.70 3.70
CA ALA A 393 10.04 -33.81 4.50
C ALA A 393 8.51 -33.84 4.54
N ALA A 394 7.87 -32.69 4.80
CA ALA A 394 6.40 -32.60 4.80
C ALA A 394 5.78 -32.88 3.42
N SER A 395 6.45 -32.45 2.35
CA SER A 395 5.99 -32.73 0.96
C SER A 395 6.11 -34.22 0.62
N HIS A 396 7.17 -34.88 1.07
CA HIS A 396 7.36 -36.32 0.86
C HIS A 396 6.31 -37.12 1.64
N GLU A 397 6.09 -36.79 2.91
CA GLU A 397 5.04 -37.42 3.73
C GLU A 397 3.64 -37.26 3.10
N LEU A 398 3.28 -36.05 2.62
CA LEU A 398 2.04 -35.82 1.92
C LEU A 398 1.94 -36.68 0.64
N GLN A 399 3.01 -36.79 -0.13
CA GLN A 399 3.06 -37.61 -1.33
C GLN A 399 2.82 -39.10 -1.01
N GLU A 400 3.46 -39.64 0.04
CA GLU A 400 3.26 -41.02 0.49
C GLU A 400 1.81 -41.24 0.95
N MET A 401 1.23 -40.31 1.72
CA MET A 401 -0.18 -40.38 2.11
C MET A 401 -1.14 -40.43 0.91
N ILE A 402 -0.91 -39.58 -0.10
CA ILE A 402 -1.73 -39.56 -1.31
C ILE A 402 -1.63 -40.86 -2.06
N ILE A 403 -0.42 -41.43 -2.25
CA ILE A 403 -0.19 -42.72 -2.93
C ILE A 403 -0.90 -43.85 -2.18
N ASP A 404 -0.78 -43.89 -0.86
CA ASP A 404 -1.41 -44.91 -0.02
C ASP A 404 -2.94 -44.85 -0.11
N VAL A 405 -3.55 -43.66 -0.02
CA VAL A 405 -5.01 -43.47 -0.12
C VAL A 405 -5.51 -43.92 -1.51
N ILE A 406 -4.85 -43.50 -2.59
CA ILE A 406 -5.20 -43.93 -3.95
C ILE A 406 -5.04 -45.43 -4.11
N GLY A 407 -3.95 -46.01 -3.56
CA GLY A 407 -3.70 -47.46 -3.60
C GLY A 407 -4.77 -48.30 -2.89
N ARG A 408 -5.46 -47.74 -1.90
CA ARG A 408 -6.56 -48.37 -1.16
C ARG A 408 -7.94 -48.14 -1.83
N GLY A 409 -8.00 -47.41 -2.94
CA GLY A 409 -9.24 -47.09 -3.66
C GLY A 409 -10.07 -45.95 -3.06
N GLY A 410 -9.42 -45.05 -2.33
CA GLY A 410 -10.00 -43.82 -1.73
C GLY A 410 -9.90 -42.64 -2.67
#